data_d03a6c7fc7c17631b76cfea577433cb3
#
_entry.id   d03a6c7fc7c17631b76cfea577433cb3
#
_cell.length_a   1.000
_cell.length_b   1.000
_cell.length_c   1.000
_cell.angle_alpha   90.00
_cell.angle_beta   90.00
_cell.angle_gamma   90.00
#
_symmetry.space_group_name_H-M   'P 1'
#
loop_
_entity.id
_entity.type
_entity.pdbx_description
1 polymer ?
#
loop_
_entity_poly.entity_id
_entity_poly.type
_entity_poly.pdbx_seq_one_letter_code
_entity_poly.pdbx_strand_id
1 'polypeptide(L)'
;MLPITLKTLVHTTPKDGQTAKQNEDAVAIGAHSDRVAIADGASEGWQSGAWANAVAMSFVKTPPDPDSFPEWLHETRKFAPKPASTGSWYAEAKQETGAFSTLLGIAFEASKSGVGAKWRAVAVGDSCVFQVRANRLLAKFPIERAADFSNRPALIGTAERSAIPAPEWFAGRTEVGDMFYLLTDALAEWFLRVAEAGGEPWNEWNRLSTATEFAAWIQLLRSTRTLKNDDTTSVRIEIQQAF
;
A
#
# COMPACT_ATOMS: atom_id res chain seq x y z
N MET A 1 -16.17 12.20 -16.20
CA MET A 1 -16.40 10.83 -15.68
C MET A 1 -15.31 9.96 -16.27
N LEU A 2 -14.71 9.04 -15.50
CA LEU A 2 -13.75 8.07 -16.03
C LEU A 2 -14.47 7.17 -17.05
N PRO A 3 -13.88 6.84 -18.20
CA PRO A 3 -14.45 5.90 -19.17
C PRO A 3 -14.33 4.44 -18.71
N ILE A 4 -13.88 4.23 -17.48
CA ILE A 4 -13.65 2.94 -16.84
C ILE A 4 -14.25 2.92 -15.44
N THR A 5 -14.57 1.73 -14.97
CA THR A 5 -14.97 1.44 -13.59
C THR A 5 -13.90 0.59 -12.93
N LEU A 6 -13.64 0.84 -11.65
CA LEU A 6 -12.67 0.08 -10.86
C LEU A 6 -13.40 -0.89 -9.94
N LYS A 7 -13.18 -2.19 -10.14
CA LYS A 7 -13.64 -3.21 -9.19
C LYS A 7 -12.50 -3.55 -8.24
N THR A 8 -12.67 -3.19 -6.98
CA THR A 8 -11.63 -3.32 -5.95
C THR A 8 -11.97 -4.43 -4.97
N LEU A 9 -10.98 -5.27 -4.68
CA LEU A 9 -11.05 -6.31 -3.65
C LEU A 9 -9.89 -6.13 -2.68
N VAL A 10 -10.19 -6.06 -1.39
CA VAL A 10 -9.22 -5.84 -0.31
C VAL A 10 -9.14 -7.09 0.55
N HIS A 11 -7.93 -7.54 0.80
CA HIS A 11 -7.63 -8.57 1.79
C HIS A 11 -6.51 -8.10 2.70
N THR A 12 -6.66 -8.38 3.99
CA THR A 12 -5.62 -8.11 4.99
C THR A 12 -5.63 -9.20 6.04
N THR A 13 -4.45 -9.55 6.55
CA THR A 13 -4.29 -10.50 7.66
C THR A 13 -3.10 -10.08 8.53
N PRO A 14 -3.23 -10.13 9.85
CA PRO A 14 -2.12 -9.79 10.75
C PRO A 14 -1.01 -10.84 10.67
N LYS A 15 0.16 -10.47 11.13
CA LYS A 15 1.25 -11.43 11.36
C LYS A 15 0.87 -12.48 12.41
N ASP A 16 1.49 -13.66 12.33
CA ASP A 16 1.20 -14.77 13.23
C ASP A 16 1.41 -14.36 14.69
N GLY A 17 0.49 -14.80 15.54
CA GLY A 17 0.49 -14.47 16.96
C GLY A 17 -0.19 -13.12 17.29
N GLN A 18 -0.67 -12.39 16.30
CA GLN A 18 -1.41 -11.15 16.50
C GLN A 18 -2.88 -11.27 16.12
N THR A 19 -3.66 -10.35 16.63
CA THR A 19 -5.10 -10.20 16.31
C THR A 19 -5.28 -9.17 15.20
N ALA A 20 -6.45 -9.18 14.54
CA ALA A 20 -6.78 -8.16 13.53
C ALA A 20 -6.68 -6.71 14.03
N LYS A 21 -6.84 -6.48 15.35
CA LYS A 21 -6.69 -5.14 15.95
C LYS A 21 -5.23 -4.68 16.09
N GLN A 22 -4.30 -5.59 15.99
CA GLN A 22 -2.86 -5.34 16.09
C GLN A 22 -2.21 -5.23 14.71
N ASN A 23 -2.97 -5.45 13.65
CA ASN A 23 -2.53 -5.20 12.29
C ASN A 23 -2.27 -3.70 12.10
N GLU A 24 -1.08 -3.35 11.68
CA GLU A 24 -0.62 -1.98 11.49
C GLU A 24 -0.75 -1.51 10.03
N ASP A 25 -1.13 -2.41 9.11
CA ASP A 25 -1.46 -2.05 7.73
C ASP A 25 -2.77 -1.28 7.63
N ALA A 26 -2.83 -0.34 6.71
CA ALA A 26 -4.02 0.44 6.41
C ALA A 26 -4.33 0.45 4.92
N VAL A 27 -5.63 0.49 4.59
CA VAL A 27 -6.14 0.65 3.23
C VAL A 27 -7.16 1.78 3.21
N ALA A 28 -7.07 2.65 2.22
CA ALA A 28 -8.08 3.67 1.96
C ALA A 28 -8.50 3.63 0.48
N ILE A 29 -9.79 3.83 0.24
CA ILE A 29 -10.38 3.93 -1.10
C ILE A 29 -11.16 5.24 -1.17
N GLY A 30 -10.90 6.04 -2.19
CA GLY A 30 -11.58 7.32 -2.41
C GLY A 30 -13.07 7.14 -2.71
N ALA A 31 -13.86 8.17 -2.40
CA ALA A 31 -15.34 8.15 -2.54
C ALA A 31 -15.82 7.80 -3.96
N HIS A 32 -15.03 8.10 -4.98
CA HIS A 32 -15.34 7.76 -6.38
C HIS A 32 -14.60 6.53 -6.87
N SER A 33 -13.94 5.79 -5.97
CA SER A 33 -13.11 4.61 -6.26
C SER A 33 -11.98 4.85 -7.27
N ASP A 34 -11.68 6.11 -7.61
CA ASP A 34 -10.63 6.51 -8.55
C ASP A 34 -9.24 6.62 -7.90
N ARG A 35 -9.17 6.43 -6.58
CA ARG A 35 -7.95 6.54 -5.77
C ARG A 35 -7.93 5.44 -4.74
N VAL A 36 -6.76 4.83 -4.59
CA VAL A 36 -6.54 3.78 -3.58
C VAL A 36 -5.18 4.02 -2.95
N ALA A 37 -5.08 3.83 -1.65
CA ALA A 37 -3.81 3.84 -0.95
C ALA A 37 -3.70 2.67 0.01
N ILE A 38 -2.49 2.15 0.15
CA ILE A 38 -2.08 1.27 1.23
C ILE A 38 -0.92 1.92 1.98
N ALA A 39 -0.80 1.61 3.24
CA ALA A 39 0.28 2.07 4.10
C ALA A 39 0.58 1.02 5.14
N ASP A 40 1.86 0.75 5.38
CA ASP A 40 2.35 -0.19 6.37
C ASP A 40 2.93 0.58 7.55
N GLY A 41 2.39 0.35 8.74
CA GLY A 41 2.81 1.01 9.97
C GLY A 41 4.00 0.31 10.60
N ALA A 42 5.12 1.02 10.78
CA ALA A 42 6.33 0.45 11.38
C ALA A 42 6.12 0.04 12.84
N SER A 43 6.28 -1.25 13.14
CA SER A 43 5.96 -1.87 14.45
C SER A 43 6.74 -1.30 15.64
N GLU A 44 7.86 -0.63 15.43
CA GLU A 44 8.65 0.02 16.49
C GLU A 44 8.05 1.35 16.95
N GLY A 45 7.15 1.95 16.15
CA GLY A 45 6.52 3.23 16.43
C GLY A 45 5.36 3.15 17.42
N TRP A 46 4.92 4.31 17.90
CA TRP A 46 3.73 4.43 18.73
C TRP A 46 2.51 4.67 17.86
N GLN A 47 1.51 3.76 17.93
CA GLN A 47 0.29 3.83 17.14
C GLN A 47 0.53 3.92 15.61
N SER A 48 1.50 3.17 15.10
CA SER A 48 1.85 3.20 13.67
C SER A 48 0.70 2.82 12.75
N GLY A 49 -0.18 1.89 13.13
CA GLY A 49 -1.38 1.57 12.36
C GLY A 49 -2.38 2.74 12.27
N ALA A 50 -2.52 3.53 13.35
CA ALA A 50 -3.36 4.74 13.28
C ALA A 50 -2.75 5.82 12.38
N TRP A 51 -1.41 5.93 12.38
CA TRP A 51 -0.70 6.82 11.47
C TRP A 51 -0.78 6.34 10.02
N ALA A 52 -0.59 5.05 9.75
CA ALA A 52 -0.77 4.45 8.43
C ALA A 52 -2.16 4.75 7.86
N ASN A 53 -3.20 4.62 8.70
CA ASN A 53 -4.56 4.97 8.32
C ASN A 53 -4.71 6.47 7.98
N ALA A 54 -4.12 7.37 8.78
CA ALA A 54 -4.17 8.81 8.51
C ALA A 54 -3.48 9.17 7.19
N VAL A 55 -2.33 8.56 6.90
CA VAL A 55 -1.58 8.75 5.65
C VAL A 55 -2.39 8.26 4.44
N ALA A 56 -2.93 7.03 4.49
CA ALA A 56 -3.73 6.46 3.42
C ALA A 56 -5.01 7.29 3.16
N MET A 57 -5.72 7.70 4.21
CA MET A 57 -6.92 8.53 4.10
C MET A 57 -6.62 9.93 3.54
N SER A 58 -5.50 10.54 3.91
CA SER A 58 -5.07 11.84 3.38
C SER A 58 -4.79 11.75 1.89
N PHE A 59 -4.16 10.66 1.42
CA PHE A 59 -3.90 10.46 0.00
C PHE A 59 -5.22 10.38 -0.81
N VAL A 60 -6.16 9.55 -0.41
CA VAL A 60 -7.40 9.38 -1.21
C VAL A 60 -8.27 10.63 -1.18
N LYS A 61 -8.17 11.45 -0.15
CA LYS A 61 -8.85 12.75 -0.07
C LYS A 61 -8.22 13.77 -1.01
N THR A 62 -6.91 13.93 -0.97
CA THR A 62 -6.16 14.92 -1.75
C THR A 62 -4.80 14.33 -2.11
N PRO A 63 -4.67 13.63 -3.26
CA PRO A 63 -3.39 13.09 -3.69
C PRO A 63 -2.39 14.22 -3.94
N PRO A 64 -1.16 14.12 -3.42
CA PRO A 64 -0.11 15.08 -3.75
C PRO A 64 0.38 14.90 -5.18
N ASP A 65 1.06 15.91 -5.67
CA ASP A 65 1.98 15.85 -6.80
C ASP A 65 3.43 16.08 -6.30
N PRO A 66 4.45 15.96 -7.18
CA PRO A 66 5.84 16.11 -6.76
C PRO A 66 6.14 17.45 -6.05
N ASP A 67 5.53 18.53 -6.48
CA ASP A 67 5.82 19.86 -5.95
C ASP A 67 5.07 20.12 -4.63
N SER A 68 3.90 19.51 -4.46
CA SER A 68 3.03 19.71 -3.28
C SER A 68 3.23 18.67 -2.17
N PHE A 69 4.09 17.66 -2.34
CA PHE A 69 4.27 16.60 -1.35
C PHE A 69 4.70 17.10 0.04
N PRO A 70 5.63 18.05 0.20
CA PRO A 70 6.00 18.55 1.52
C PRO A 70 4.84 19.21 2.25
N GLU A 71 4.04 19.97 1.53
CA GLU A 71 2.87 20.70 2.05
C GLU A 71 1.74 19.71 2.41
N TRP A 72 1.51 18.73 1.54
CA TRP A 72 0.59 17.62 1.80
C TRP A 72 0.97 16.84 3.05
N LEU A 73 2.26 16.55 3.25
CA LEU A 73 2.73 15.87 4.44
C LEU A 73 2.53 16.72 5.70
N HIS A 74 2.81 18.01 5.63
CA HIS A 74 2.55 18.91 6.75
C HIS A 74 1.05 18.90 7.15
N GLU A 75 0.13 18.95 6.20
CA GLU A 75 -1.31 18.86 6.46
C GLU A 75 -1.70 17.48 7.01
N THR A 76 -1.12 16.41 6.47
CA THR A 76 -1.36 15.04 6.94
C THR A 76 -0.93 14.86 8.40
N ARG A 77 0.17 15.46 8.82
CA ARG A 77 0.66 15.41 10.21
C ARG A 77 -0.33 15.99 11.23
N LYS A 78 -1.26 16.84 10.83
CA LYS A 78 -2.33 17.33 11.71
C LYS A 78 -3.30 16.23 12.17
N PHE A 79 -3.35 15.11 11.44
CA PHE A 79 -4.14 13.91 11.77
C PHE A 79 -3.33 12.83 12.50
N ALA A 80 -2.08 13.13 12.88
CA ALA A 80 -1.26 12.20 13.66
C ALA A 80 -1.94 11.84 14.98
N PRO A 81 -1.78 10.57 15.43
CA PRO A 81 -2.31 10.16 16.74
C PRO A 81 -1.74 11.06 17.83
N LYS A 82 -2.61 11.55 18.69
CA LYS A 82 -2.21 12.42 19.81
C LYS A 82 -1.76 11.57 21.00
N PRO A 83 -0.65 11.92 21.66
CA PRO A 83 -0.24 11.27 22.89
C PRO A 83 -1.36 11.29 23.93
N ALA A 84 -1.67 10.13 24.50
CA ALA A 84 -2.49 10.07 25.71
C ALA A 84 -1.54 10.09 26.91
N SER A 85 -1.91 10.81 27.98
CA SER A 85 -1.18 10.76 29.24
C SER A 85 -1.38 9.38 29.87
N THR A 86 -0.42 8.49 29.68
CA THR A 86 -0.55 7.09 30.13
C THR A 86 0.06 6.83 31.51
N GLY A 87 0.81 7.79 32.06
CA GLY A 87 1.51 7.65 33.36
C GLY A 87 2.62 6.58 33.36
N SER A 88 2.95 6.02 32.19
CA SER A 88 4.03 5.03 32.02
C SER A 88 5.20 5.66 31.27
N TRP A 89 6.36 5.71 31.90
CA TRP A 89 7.61 6.23 31.27
C TRP A 89 7.97 5.54 29.97
N TYR A 90 7.65 4.25 29.83
CA TYR A 90 7.91 3.49 28.59
C TYR A 90 7.00 3.94 27.43
N ALA A 91 5.75 4.21 27.74
CA ALA A 91 4.81 4.74 26.77
C ALA A 91 5.16 6.17 26.36
N GLU A 92 5.66 6.98 27.31
CA GLU A 92 6.14 8.35 27.04
C GLU A 92 7.38 8.33 26.12
N ALA A 93 8.36 7.47 26.36
CA ALA A 93 9.52 7.32 25.51
C ALA A 93 9.16 6.86 24.06
N LYS A 94 8.21 5.94 23.91
CA LYS A 94 7.69 5.54 22.59
C LYS A 94 6.94 6.69 21.91
N GLN A 95 6.20 7.50 22.66
CA GLN A 95 5.50 8.66 22.12
C GLN A 95 6.46 9.74 21.61
N GLU A 96 7.60 9.95 22.27
CA GLU A 96 8.64 10.87 21.82
C GLU A 96 9.26 10.46 20.47
N THR A 97 9.35 9.16 20.20
CA THR A 97 9.86 8.62 18.92
C THR A 97 8.87 8.91 17.79
N GLY A 98 7.57 8.97 18.08
CA GLY A 98 6.48 9.14 17.12
C GLY A 98 6.08 7.85 16.42
N ALA A 99 5.17 7.96 15.47
CA ALA A 99 4.76 6.88 14.58
C ALA A 99 5.40 7.03 13.21
N PHE A 100 5.60 5.90 12.53
CA PHE A 100 6.16 5.83 11.19
C PHE A 100 5.32 4.91 10.32
N SER A 101 5.25 5.23 9.02
CA SER A 101 4.52 4.42 8.05
C SER A 101 5.10 4.58 6.65
N THR A 102 4.92 3.57 5.81
CA THR A 102 5.06 3.69 4.36
C THR A 102 3.86 4.39 3.76
N LEU A 103 3.89 4.66 2.46
CA LEU A 103 2.76 5.05 1.63
C LEU A 103 2.95 4.46 0.24
N LEU A 104 1.92 3.80 -0.28
CA LEU A 104 1.74 3.58 -1.71
C LEU A 104 0.34 4.08 -2.09
N GLY A 105 0.28 5.12 -2.90
CA GLY A 105 -0.97 5.67 -3.40
C GLY A 105 -1.07 5.57 -4.91
N ILE A 106 -2.23 5.20 -5.44
CA ILE A 106 -2.54 5.18 -6.88
C ILE A 106 -3.79 6.01 -7.17
N ALA A 107 -3.75 6.80 -8.24
CA ALA A 107 -4.88 7.57 -8.72
C ALA A 107 -5.08 7.33 -10.23
N PHE A 108 -6.33 7.15 -10.63
CA PHE A 108 -6.73 6.95 -12.02
C PHE A 108 -7.39 8.24 -12.56
N GLU A 109 -7.03 8.62 -13.76
CA GLU A 109 -7.50 9.85 -14.41
C GLU A 109 -7.99 9.53 -15.82
N ALA A 110 -9.08 10.19 -16.24
CA ALA A 110 -9.55 10.10 -17.61
C ALA A 110 -8.45 10.58 -18.57
N SER A 111 -8.23 9.85 -19.66
CA SER A 111 -7.34 10.32 -20.72
C SER A 111 -7.95 11.54 -21.40
N LYS A 112 -7.15 12.60 -21.62
CA LYS A 112 -7.57 13.79 -22.37
C LYS A 112 -8.00 13.47 -23.82
N SER A 113 -7.54 12.34 -24.37
CA SER A 113 -7.92 11.86 -25.71
C SER A 113 -9.26 11.12 -25.74
N GLY A 114 -9.93 10.92 -24.59
CA GLY A 114 -11.18 10.17 -24.51
C GLY A 114 -11.03 8.65 -24.66
N VAL A 115 -9.82 8.14 -24.91
CA VAL A 115 -9.55 6.70 -25.05
C VAL A 115 -8.69 6.24 -23.88
N GLY A 116 -9.19 5.28 -23.10
CA GLY A 116 -8.51 4.71 -21.95
C GLY A 116 -8.41 5.66 -20.75
N ALA A 117 -7.64 5.28 -19.77
CA ALA A 117 -7.32 6.09 -18.60
C ALA A 117 -5.80 6.12 -18.38
N LYS A 118 -5.34 7.11 -17.61
CA LYS A 118 -4.00 7.18 -17.07
C LYS A 118 -4.05 6.81 -15.60
N TRP A 119 -2.96 6.29 -15.10
CA TRP A 119 -2.76 6.14 -13.67
C TRP A 119 -1.44 6.75 -13.27
N ARG A 120 -1.39 7.24 -12.06
CA ARG A 120 -0.16 7.71 -11.44
C ARG A 120 -0.08 7.16 -10.02
N ALA A 121 1.13 6.89 -9.59
CA ALA A 121 1.40 6.41 -8.24
C ALA A 121 2.48 7.24 -7.57
N VAL A 122 2.39 7.28 -6.25
CA VAL A 122 3.44 7.79 -5.37
C VAL A 122 3.75 6.74 -4.33
N ALA A 123 5.04 6.55 -4.04
CA ALA A 123 5.50 5.66 -3.00
C ALA A 123 6.50 6.33 -2.07
N VAL A 124 6.40 5.99 -0.79
CA VAL A 124 7.43 6.17 0.23
C VAL A 124 7.54 4.84 0.96
N GLY A 125 8.67 4.15 0.80
CA GLY A 125 8.89 2.82 1.36
C GLY A 125 8.81 1.72 0.33
N ASP A 126 8.42 0.53 0.74
CA ASP A 126 8.56 -0.73 0.01
C ASP A 126 7.23 -1.46 -0.28
N SER A 127 6.10 -0.84 0.04
CA SER A 127 4.82 -1.29 -0.53
C SER A 127 4.81 -1.08 -2.04
N CYS A 128 4.36 -2.07 -2.82
CA CYS A 128 4.51 -2.05 -4.29
C CYS A 128 3.17 -2.15 -5.02
N VAL A 129 3.12 -1.56 -6.22
CA VAL A 129 2.06 -1.78 -7.19
C VAL A 129 2.57 -2.50 -8.42
N PHE A 130 1.79 -3.47 -8.88
CA PHE A 130 2.05 -4.25 -10.09
C PHE A 130 0.89 -4.13 -11.05
N GLN A 131 1.17 -3.80 -12.33
CA GLN A 131 0.17 -3.79 -13.40
C GLN A 131 0.35 -5.03 -14.26
N VAL A 132 -0.72 -5.81 -14.40
CA VAL A 132 -0.77 -7.02 -15.23
C VAL A 132 -1.82 -6.86 -16.31
N ARG A 133 -1.48 -7.19 -17.55
CA ARG A 133 -2.39 -7.21 -18.71
C ARG A 133 -2.18 -8.51 -19.48
N ALA A 134 -3.26 -9.23 -19.77
CA ALA A 134 -3.22 -10.48 -20.55
C ALA A 134 -2.09 -11.42 -20.09
N ASN A 135 -2.01 -11.69 -18.78
CA ASN A 135 -0.99 -12.52 -18.14
C ASN A 135 0.46 -12.03 -18.33
N ARG A 136 0.67 -10.74 -18.55
CA ARG A 136 1.99 -10.13 -18.65
C ARG A 136 2.14 -9.03 -17.61
N LEU A 137 3.20 -9.07 -16.83
CA LEU A 137 3.58 -8.00 -15.91
C LEU A 137 4.11 -6.81 -16.71
N LEU A 138 3.38 -5.69 -16.69
CA LEU A 138 3.69 -4.49 -17.46
C LEU A 138 4.46 -3.44 -16.68
N ALA A 139 4.13 -3.28 -15.40
CA ALA A 139 4.78 -2.31 -14.53
C ALA A 139 4.99 -2.89 -13.12
N LYS A 140 6.09 -2.47 -12.52
CA LYS A 140 6.50 -2.72 -11.14
C LYS A 140 6.94 -1.39 -10.54
N PHE A 141 6.45 -1.03 -9.35
CA PHE A 141 6.79 0.25 -8.73
C PHE A 141 6.53 0.19 -7.22
N PRO A 142 7.36 0.76 -6.34
CA PRO A 142 8.65 1.39 -6.62
C PRO A 142 9.79 0.38 -6.79
N ILE A 143 9.68 -0.81 -6.22
CA ILE A 143 10.72 -1.84 -6.25
C ILE A 143 10.50 -2.76 -7.45
N GLU A 144 11.57 -3.01 -8.20
CA GLU A 144 11.52 -3.80 -9.44
C GLU A 144 12.06 -5.22 -9.29
N ARG A 145 12.84 -5.51 -8.25
CA ARG A 145 13.44 -6.83 -7.99
C ARG A 145 13.29 -7.24 -6.54
N ALA A 146 13.04 -8.51 -6.29
CA ALA A 146 12.92 -9.06 -4.94
C ALA A 146 14.17 -8.82 -4.08
N ALA A 147 15.37 -8.81 -4.68
CA ALA A 147 16.62 -8.56 -3.96
C ALA A 147 16.81 -7.11 -3.49
N ASP A 148 15.99 -6.18 -3.96
CA ASP A 148 16.08 -4.76 -3.60
C ASP A 148 15.27 -4.41 -2.33
N PHE A 149 14.48 -5.36 -1.79
CA PHE A 149 13.83 -5.17 -0.49
C PHE A 149 14.86 -5.10 0.64
N SER A 150 14.64 -4.19 1.55
CA SER A 150 15.54 -3.98 2.69
C SER A 150 14.75 -3.94 4.01
N ASN A 151 15.45 -4.20 5.12
CA ASN A 151 14.87 -4.06 6.46
C ASN A 151 14.79 -2.59 6.94
N ARG A 152 15.10 -1.62 6.09
CA ARG A 152 15.11 -0.18 6.40
C ARG A 152 14.51 0.63 5.25
N PRO A 153 13.21 0.49 4.99
CA PRO A 153 12.54 1.30 3.98
C PRO A 153 12.50 2.78 4.40
N ALA A 154 12.29 3.67 3.44
CA ALA A 154 11.95 5.05 3.74
C ALA A 154 10.59 5.11 4.45
N LEU A 155 10.46 5.95 5.47
CA LEU A 155 9.23 6.06 6.26
C LEU A 155 8.80 7.51 6.43
N ILE A 156 7.48 7.71 6.48
CA ILE A 156 6.84 8.98 6.81
C ILE A 156 6.63 9.03 8.33
N GLY A 157 7.30 9.96 9.00
CA GLY A 157 7.16 10.16 10.45
C GLY A 157 6.12 11.22 10.81
N THR A 158 5.49 11.05 11.98
CA THR A 158 4.50 12.01 12.53
C THR A 158 5.13 13.32 12.99
N ALA A 159 6.36 13.30 13.49
CA ALA A 159 6.99 14.48 14.06
C ALA A 159 7.39 15.47 12.95
N GLU A 160 7.14 16.76 13.18
CA GLU A 160 7.54 17.81 12.21
C GLU A 160 9.05 17.89 12.01
N ARG A 161 9.83 17.54 13.05
CA ARG A 161 11.29 17.43 12.98
C ARG A 161 11.80 16.22 12.20
N SER A 162 10.92 15.26 11.89
CA SER A 162 11.29 14.12 11.05
C SER A 162 11.61 14.60 9.64
N ALA A 163 12.67 14.07 9.05
CA ALA A 163 13.00 14.35 7.67
C ALA A 163 11.79 14.08 6.77
N ILE A 164 11.60 14.92 5.77
CA ILE A 164 10.63 14.66 4.71
C ILE A 164 11.29 13.62 3.78
N PRO A 165 10.76 12.40 3.67
CA PRO A 165 11.32 11.42 2.75
C PRO A 165 11.12 11.87 1.31
N ALA A 166 12.04 11.54 0.43
CA ALA A 166 11.86 11.75 -0.99
C ALA A 166 10.87 10.71 -1.53
N PRO A 167 9.67 11.10 -2.03
CA PRO A 167 8.75 10.16 -2.62
C PRO A 167 9.20 9.75 -4.02
N GLU A 168 8.91 8.52 -4.40
CA GLU A 168 9.06 8.05 -5.76
C GLU A 168 7.74 8.22 -6.52
N TRP A 169 7.82 8.44 -7.83
CA TRP A 169 6.67 8.73 -8.68
C TRP A 169 6.67 7.86 -9.92
N PHE A 170 5.48 7.41 -10.30
CA PHE A 170 5.27 6.65 -11.53
C PHE A 170 4.00 7.12 -12.24
N ALA A 171 3.99 7.04 -13.56
CA ALA A 171 2.80 7.28 -14.38
C ALA A 171 2.74 6.27 -15.52
N GLY A 172 1.54 5.76 -15.76
CA GLY A 172 1.29 4.76 -16.79
C GLY A 172 -0.07 4.94 -17.46
N ARG A 173 -0.36 4.06 -18.39
CA ARG A 173 -1.66 3.95 -19.05
C ARG A 173 -2.34 2.66 -18.62
N THR A 174 -3.66 2.70 -18.58
CA THR A 174 -4.47 1.52 -18.29
C THR A 174 -5.54 1.33 -19.35
N GLU A 175 -5.92 0.08 -19.55
CA GLU A 175 -6.97 -0.37 -20.47
C GLU A 175 -7.92 -1.29 -19.74
N VAL A 176 -9.11 -1.49 -20.29
CA VAL A 176 -10.07 -2.46 -19.79
C VAL A 176 -9.45 -3.86 -19.78
N GLY A 177 -9.60 -4.58 -18.69
CA GLY A 177 -8.99 -5.89 -18.45
C GLY A 177 -7.64 -5.84 -17.73
N ASP A 178 -7.07 -4.66 -17.50
CA ASP A 178 -5.88 -4.55 -16.65
C ASP A 178 -6.21 -4.90 -15.20
N MET A 179 -5.25 -5.55 -14.56
CA MET A 179 -5.27 -5.84 -13.14
C MET A 179 -4.13 -5.10 -12.44
N PHE A 180 -4.46 -4.45 -11.33
CA PHE A 180 -3.46 -3.85 -10.44
C PHE A 180 -3.46 -4.59 -9.10
N TYR A 181 -2.27 -4.82 -8.57
CA TYR A 181 -2.05 -5.42 -7.26
C TYR A 181 -1.22 -4.46 -6.44
N LEU A 182 -1.82 -3.87 -5.39
CA LEU A 182 -1.10 -3.09 -4.39
C LEU A 182 -0.84 -4.02 -3.21
N LEU A 183 0.41 -4.19 -2.84
CA LEU A 183 0.86 -5.19 -1.87
C LEU A 183 1.80 -4.54 -0.85
N THR A 184 1.64 -4.84 0.44
CA THR A 184 2.64 -4.52 1.46
C THR A 184 3.89 -5.40 1.31
N ASP A 185 4.99 -5.03 1.93
CA ASP A 185 6.36 -5.49 1.68
C ASP A 185 6.50 -7.02 1.54
N ALA A 186 6.05 -7.77 2.53
CA ALA A 186 6.19 -9.23 2.55
C ALA A 186 5.58 -9.88 1.30
N LEU A 187 4.38 -9.43 0.91
CA LEU A 187 3.67 -10.00 -0.24
C LEU A 187 4.21 -9.46 -1.55
N ALA A 188 4.71 -8.22 -1.58
CA ALA A 188 5.35 -7.62 -2.74
C ALA A 188 6.68 -8.30 -3.07
N GLU A 189 7.51 -8.59 -2.06
CA GLU A 189 8.74 -9.37 -2.21
C GLU A 189 8.45 -10.78 -2.75
N TRP A 190 7.46 -11.47 -2.18
CA TRP A 190 7.03 -12.79 -2.65
C TRP A 190 6.57 -12.73 -4.11
N PHE A 191 5.75 -11.74 -4.46
CA PHE A 191 5.25 -11.54 -5.84
C PHE A 191 6.39 -11.41 -6.84
N LEU A 192 7.37 -10.54 -6.55
CA LEU A 192 8.54 -10.34 -7.40
C LEU A 192 9.39 -11.59 -7.52
N ARG A 193 9.66 -12.27 -6.42
CA ARG A 193 10.45 -13.52 -6.42
C ARG A 193 9.81 -14.60 -7.29
N VAL A 194 8.49 -14.76 -7.23
CA VAL A 194 7.78 -15.74 -8.08
C VAL A 194 7.81 -15.31 -9.54
N ALA A 195 7.60 -14.02 -9.84
CA ALA A 195 7.65 -13.51 -11.21
C ALA A 195 9.06 -13.62 -11.82
N GLU A 196 10.12 -13.33 -11.06
CA GLU A 196 11.53 -13.48 -11.47
C GLU A 196 11.90 -14.93 -11.76
N ALA A 197 11.28 -15.88 -11.07
CA ALA A 197 11.42 -17.32 -11.33
C ALA A 197 10.61 -17.79 -12.57
N GLY A 198 9.94 -16.89 -13.29
CA GLY A 198 9.12 -17.21 -14.46
C GLY A 198 7.70 -17.68 -14.11
N GLY A 199 7.27 -17.54 -12.87
CA GLY A 199 5.90 -17.81 -12.45
C GLY A 199 4.94 -16.65 -12.73
N GLU A 200 3.66 -16.92 -12.49
CA GLU A 200 2.56 -15.97 -12.66
C GLU A 200 1.87 -15.75 -11.29
N PRO A 201 2.47 -14.97 -10.37
CA PRO A 201 1.98 -14.83 -9.00
C PRO A 201 0.53 -14.32 -8.92
N TRP A 202 0.09 -13.50 -9.87
CA TRP A 202 -1.28 -12.99 -9.93
C TRP A 202 -2.36 -14.08 -10.07
N ASN A 203 -2.02 -15.26 -10.55
CA ASN A 203 -2.96 -16.38 -10.66
C ASN A 203 -3.47 -16.86 -9.30
N GLU A 204 -2.73 -16.65 -8.22
CA GLU A 204 -3.18 -16.99 -6.87
C GLU A 204 -4.39 -16.15 -6.48
N TRP A 205 -4.39 -14.84 -6.82
CA TRP A 205 -5.53 -13.96 -6.52
C TRP A 205 -6.80 -14.32 -7.25
N ASN A 206 -6.70 -14.97 -8.41
CA ASN A 206 -7.87 -15.42 -9.17
C ASN A 206 -8.65 -16.54 -8.44
N ARG A 207 -8.02 -17.21 -7.47
CA ARG A 207 -8.60 -18.27 -6.66
C ARG A 207 -9.12 -17.78 -5.32
N LEU A 208 -8.78 -16.55 -4.93
CA LEU A 208 -9.11 -15.96 -3.64
C LEU A 208 -10.29 -15.01 -3.79
N SER A 209 -11.40 -15.34 -3.15
CA SER A 209 -12.63 -14.54 -3.17
C SER A 209 -13.06 -14.04 -1.79
N THR A 210 -12.53 -14.65 -0.73
CA THR A 210 -12.90 -14.34 0.65
C THR A 210 -11.67 -14.02 1.51
N ALA A 211 -11.87 -13.26 2.58
CA ALA A 211 -10.82 -12.98 3.56
C ALA A 211 -10.29 -14.27 4.23
N THR A 212 -11.14 -15.28 4.42
CA THR A 212 -10.75 -16.57 5.00
C THR A 212 -9.82 -17.34 4.06
N GLU A 213 -10.12 -17.39 2.77
CA GLU A 213 -9.25 -18.05 1.78
C GLU A 213 -7.90 -17.33 1.68
N PHE A 214 -7.91 -15.99 1.69
CA PHE A 214 -6.67 -15.21 1.72
C PHE A 214 -5.84 -15.50 2.96
N ALA A 215 -6.42 -15.46 4.16
CA ALA A 215 -5.71 -15.75 5.40
C ALA A 215 -5.13 -17.17 5.41
N ALA A 216 -5.87 -18.18 4.93
CA ALA A 216 -5.40 -19.55 4.84
C ALA A 216 -4.23 -19.68 3.86
N TRP A 217 -4.28 -19.00 2.71
CA TRP A 217 -3.19 -18.97 1.74
C TRP A 217 -1.93 -18.31 2.31
N ILE A 218 -2.05 -17.15 2.98
CA ILE A 218 -0.92 -16.47 3.62
C ILE A 218 -0.30 -17.39 4.70
N GLN A 219 -1.14 -18.06 5.50
CA GLN A 219 -0.67 -18.99 6.51
C GLN A 219 0.12 -20.16 5.90
N LEU A 220 -0.32 -20.68 4.75
CA LEU A 220 0.43 -21.72 4.01
C LEU A 220 1.80 -21.19 3.56
N LEU A 221 1.86 -19.98 2.98
CA LEU A 221 3.12 -19.39 2.55
C LEU A 221 4.09 -19.15 3.71
N ARG A 222 3.60 -18.72 4.87
CA ARG A 222 4.40 -18.54 6.09
C ARG A 222 4.91 -19.87 6.63
N SER A 223 4.06 -20.90 6.71
CA SER A 223 4.43 -22.24 7.21
C SER A 223 5.50 -22.91 6.36
N THR A 224 5.51 -22.65 5.06
CA THR A 224 6.54 -23.12 4.12
C THR A 224 7.76 -22.17 4.04
N ARG A 225 7.79 -21.11 4.85
CA ARG A 225 8.86 -20.09 4.86
C ARG A 225 9.09 -19.43 3.49
N THR A 226 8.06 -19.38 2.67
CA THR A 226 8.08 -18.69 1.38
C THR A 226 7.59 -17.24 1.48
N LEU A 227 6.98 -16.86 2.60
CA LEU A 227 6.58 -15.50 2.94
C LEU A 227 7.13 -15.13 4.32
N LYS A 228 7.62 -13.92 4.48
CA LYS A 228 8.01 -13.34 5.77
C LYS A 228 6.76 -13.24 6.68
N ASN A 229 6.94 -13.44 7.99
CA ASN A 229 5.87 -13.25 8.95
C ASN A 229 5.73 -11.77 9.31
N ASP A 230 4.90 -11.07 8.58
CA ASP A 230 4.55 -9.67 8.80
C ASP A 230 3.06 -9.42 8.55
N ASP A 231 2.53 -8.27 8.95
CA ASP A 231 1.21 -7.85 8.51
C ASP A 231 1.16 -7.90 6.98
N THR A 232 0.06 -8.33 6.42
CA THR A 232 0.01 -8.62 4.99
C THR A 232 -1.28 -8.10 4.40
N THR A 233 -1.16 -7.12 3.51
CA THR A 233 -2.29 -6.47 2.85
C THR A 233 -2.16 -6.52 1.35
N SER A 234 -3.28 -6.82 0.70
CA SER A 234 -3.43 -6.85 -0.75
C SER A 234 -4.67 -6.08 -1.19
N VAL A 235 -4.51 -5.19 -2.15
CA VAL A 235 -5.62 -4.58 -2.87
C VAL A 235 -5.50 -4.96 -4.33
N ARG A 236 -6.50 -5.68 -4.84
CA ARG A 236 -6.65 -6.01 -6.25
C ARG A 236 -7.64 -5.05 -6.89
N ILE A 237 -7.25 -4.43 -8.01
CA ILE A 237 -8.11 -3.52 -8.78
C ILE A 237 -8.22 -4.09 -10.20
N GLU A 238 -9.43 -4.37 -10.63
CA GLU A 238 -9.76 -4.76 -12.00
C GLU A 238 -10.34 -3.56 -12.75
N ILE A 239 -9.76 -3.26 -13.91
CA ILE A 239 -10.23 -2.18 -14.78
C ILE A 239 -11.37 -2.71 -15.66
N GLN A 240 -12.56 -2.21 -15.46
CA GLN A 240 -13.75 -2.57 -16.21
C GLN A 240 -14.23 -1.40 -17.08
N GLN A 241 -14.98 -1.68 -18.12
CA GLN A 241 -15.62 -0.66 -18.92
C GLN A 241 -16.74 0.01 -18.11
N ALA A 242 -16.83 1.32 -18.14
CA ALA A 242 -17.99 2.03 -17.61
C ALA A 242 -19.20 1.78 -18.50
N PHE A 243 -20.34 1.55 -17.87
CA PHE A 243 -21.63 1.37 -18.55
C PHE A 243 -22.30 2.72 -18.82
#